data_2a2081e3e534e51e9622d1848912a125
#
_entry.id   2a2081e3e534e51e9622d1848912a125
#
_cell.length_a   1.000
_cell.length_b   1.000
_cell.length_c   1.000
_cell.angle_alpha   90.00
_cell.angle_beta   90.00
_cell.angle_gamma   90.00
#
_symmetry.space_group_name_H-M   'P 1'
#
loop_
_entity.id
_entity.type
_entity.pdbx_description
1 polymer ?
#
loop_
_entity_poly.entity_id
_entity_poly.type
_entity_poly.pdbx_seq_one_letter_code
_entity_poly.pdbx_strand_id
1 'polypeptide(L)'
;MASQSLISTVNGYENYIEDKGKDEQVINAYVDACSVAINGEKDIEYGLQLTKRAKELIEGFCMAKTGGTIWDLDYYHFKHETTPYDLVNHYFDLFLMEAHYKFESFMVYMEKNRPPWERFYLPRRNPLSKVAQLIQDLYDDKLDEGMVFCPGRIGKTQIVKMGNLWFGSNRPERSNLYSAYSDKITGGFYDGTLEMVNDPTYTYKEIYPKIAEKKAITDGKDLTIDFLRKKTYPTFTMRSIYGTLNGACDCDGLGVYDDLFSGID
;
A
#
# COMPACT_ATOMS: atom_id res chain seq x y z
N MET A 1 23.57 -2.18 -6.25
CA MET A 1 24.16 -3.25 -5.41
C MET A 1 24.56 -2.66 -4.07
N ALA A 2 24.18 -3.33 -2.98
CA ALA A 2 24.53 -2.92 -1.63
C ALA A 2 26.05 -2.85 -1.45
N SER A 3 26.51 -1.88 -0.66
CA SER A 3 27.94 -1.73 -0.37
C SER A 3 28.47 -2.92 0.45
N GLN A 4 29.74 -3.24 0.26
CA GLN A 4 30.42 -4.29 1.04
C GLN A 4 30.35 -3.97 2.55
N SER A 5 30.35 -2.68 2.91
CA SER A 5 30.22 -2.22 4.29
C SER A 5 28.85 -2.59 4.88
N LEU A 6 27.75 -2.31 4.16
CA LEU A 6 26.39 -2.65 4.61
C LEU A 6 26.22 -4.16 4.75
N ILE A 7 26.68 -4.94 3.76
CA ILE A 7 26.61 -6.40 3.78
C ILE A 7 27.39 -6.95 5.00
N SER A 8 28.59 -6.45 5.25
CA SER A 8 29.40 -6.86 6.40
C SER A 8 28.73 -6.52 7.73
N THR A 9 28.10 -5.37 7.81
CA THR A 9 27.35 -4.93 9.01
C THR A 9 26.16 -5.85 9.28
N VAL A 10 25.36 -6.15 8.26
CA VAL A 10 24.22 -7.07 8.38
C VAL A 10 24.66 -8.48 8.79
N ASN A 11 25.75 -9.00 8.20
CA ASN A 11 26.32 -10.28 8.62
C ASN A 11 26.77 -10.26 10.09
N GLY A 12 27.27 -9.14 10.58
CA GLY A 12 27.58 -8.94 11.99
C GLY A 12 26.34 -9.05 12.88
N TYR A 13 25.21 -8.52 12.45
CA TYR A 13 23.93 -8.66 13.18
C TYR A 13 23.42 -10.10 13.20
N GLU A 14 23.51 -10.82 12.08
CA GLU A 14 23.09 -12.24 12.05
C GLU A 14 23.98 -13.09 12.97
N ASN A 15 25.30 -12.88 12.96
CA ASN A 15 26.22 -13.57 13.89
C ASN A 15 25.87 -13.24 15.36
N TYR A 16 25.54 -11.97 15.65
CA TYR A 16 25.11 -11.58 17.00
C TYR A 16 23.82 -12.29 17.41
N ILE A 17 22.84 -12.39 16.51
CA ILE A 17 21.56 -13.07 16.76
C ILE A 17 21.77 -14.57 17.01
N GLU A 18 22.68 -15.20 16.27
CA GLU A 18 23.05 -16.62 16.49
C GLU A 18 23.71 -16.84 17.85
N ASP A 19 24.62 -15.98 18.26
CA ASP A 19 25.41 -16.12 19.50
C ASP A 19 24.65 -15.69 20.76
N LYS A 20 23.93 -14.58 20.71
CA LYS A 20 23.31 -13.90 21.86
C LYS A 20 21.80 -13.92 21.86
N GLY A 21 21.18 -14.25 20.74
CA GLY A 21 19.74 -14.19 20.56
C GLY A 21 19.25 -12.82 20.09
N LYS A 22 17.92 -12.69 20.01
CA LYS A 22 17.25 -11.47 19.55
C LYS A 22 17.04 -10.53 20.72
N ASP A 23 17.47 -9.27 20.57
CA ASP A 23 17.15 -8.17 21.48
C ASP A 23 16.69 -6.92 20.70
N GLU A 24 16.17 -5.91 21.41
CA GLU A 24 15.67 -4.69 20.78
C GLU A 24 16.77 -3.91 20.07
N GLN A 25 18.00 -3.95 20.57
CA GLN A 25 19.10 -3.17 19.98
C GLN A 25 19.45 -3.72 18.60
N VAL A 26 19.57 -5.04 18.46
CA VAL A 26 19.88 -5.66 17.17
C VAL A 26 18.71 -5.53 16.19
N ILE A 27 17.47 -5.57 16.68
CA ILE A 27 16.27 -5.33 15.83
C ILE A 27 16.29 -3.91 15.28
N ASN A 28 16.51 -2.90 16.14
CA ASN A 28 16.56 -1.50 15.70
C ASN A 28 17.69 -1.27 14.70
N ALA A 29 18.88 -1.81 14.95
CA ALA A 29 20.00 -1.74 14.03
C ALA A 29 19.69 -2.41 12.68
N TYR A 30 18.91 -3.48 12.69
CA TYR A 30 18.49 -4.16 11.47
C TYR A 30 17.47 -3.31 10.67
N VAL A 31 16.53 -2.65 11.35
CA VAL A 31 15.57 -1.70 10.72
C VAL A 31 16.32 -0.52 10.09
N ASP A 32 17.33 0.01 10.78
CA ASP A 32 18.19 1.07 10.24
C ASP A 32 18.96 0.60 8.98
N ALA A 33 19.46 -0.63 8.97
CA ALA A 33 20.11 -1.21 7.80
C ALA A 33 19.14 -1.32 6.59
N CYS A 34 17.85 -1.63 6.81
CA CYS A 34 16.83 -1.61 5.78
C CYS A 34 16.69 -0.20 5.17
N SER A 35 16.64 0.83 6.01
CA SER A 35 16.57 2.22 5.56
C SER A 35 17.81 2.64 4.77
N VAL A 36 19.00 2.24 5.22
CA VAL A 36 20.25 2.50 4.49
C VAL A 36 20.23 1.85 3.11
N ALA A 37 19.80 0.60 2.99
CA ALA A 37 19.72 -0.11 1.72
C ALA A 37 18.76 0.60 0.74
N ILE A 38 17.51 0.87 1.19
CA ILE A 38 16.45 1.40 0.34
C ILE A 38 16.64 2.89 0.05
N ASN A 39 16.81 3.70 1.11
CA ASN A 39 16.80 5.16 0.99
C ASN A 39 18.19 5.73 0.73
N GLY A 40 19.24 5.12 1.30
CA GLY A 40 20.62 5.54 1.14
C GLY A 40 21.26 5.03 -0.13
N GLU A 41 21.46 3.72 -0.23
CA GLU A 41 22.18 3.08 -1.33
C GLU A 41 21.33 2.82 -2.57
N LYS A 42 20.00 2.97 -2.47
CA LYS A 42 19.02 2.71 -3.55
C LYS A 42 19.09 1.26 -4.09
N ASP A 43 19.56 0.32 -3.29
CA ASP A 43 19.47 -1.10 -3.58
C ASP A 43 18.14 -1.66 -3.06
N ILE A 44 17.12 -1.53 -3.90
CA ILE A 44 15.75 -1.88 -3.53
C ILE A 44 15.61 -3.38 -3.31
N GLU A 45 16.23 -4.20 -4.16
CA GLU A 45 16.11 -5.66 -4.05
C GLU A 45 16.70 -6.16 -2.73
N TYR A 46 17.91 -5.76 -2.40
CA TYR A 46 18.56 -6.12 -1.13
C TYR A 46 17.78 -5.55 0.05
N GLY A 47 17.33 -4.30 -0.03
CA GLY A 47 16.52 -3.66 1.00
C GLY A 47 15.21 -4.42 1.28
N LEU A 48 14.52 -4.89 0.24
CA LEU A 48 13.29 -5.70 0.40
C LEU A 48 13.56 -7.10 0.99
N GLN A 49 14.74 -7.67 0.78
CA GLN A 49 15.16 -8.90 1.48
C GLN A 49 15.39 -8.60 2.97
N LEU A 50 16.05 -7.50 3.29
CA LEU A 50 16.28 -7.08 4.67
C LEU A 50 14.97 -6.76 5.41
N THR A 51 14.02 -6.06 4.79
CA THR A 51 12.73 -5.77 5.42
C THR A 51 11.95 -7.03 5.75
N LYS A 52 11.99 -8.05 4.88
CA LYS A 52 11.39 -9.36 5.17
C LYS A 52 12.02 -9.98 6.41
N ARG A 53 13.34 -10.02 6.47
CA ARG A 53 14.08 -10.58 7.61
C ARG A 53 13.83 -9.80 8.90
N ALA A 54 13.80 -8.46 8.83
CA ALA A 54 13.49 -7.60 9.98
C ALA A 54 12.08 -7.88 10.54
N LYS A 55 11.09 -8.07 9.69
CA LYS A 55 9.73 -8.46 10.10
C LYS A 55 9.72 -9.80 10.85
N GLU A 56 10.42 -10.81 10.32
CA GLU A 56 10.55 -12.13 11.00
C GLU A 56 11.22 -12.00 12.37
N LEU A 57 12.21 -11.12 12.50
CA LEU A 57 12.88 -10.86 13.77
C LEU A 57 11.95 -10.20 14.78
N ILE A 58 11.22 -9.16 14.37
CA ILE A 58 10.23 -8.45 15.20
C ILE A 58 9.12 -9.39 15.65
N GLU A 59 8.54 -10.16 14.73
CA GLU A 59 7.47 -11.12 15.04
C GLU A 59 7.94 -12.19 16.03
N GLY A 60 9.13 -12.75 15.79
CA GLY A 60 9.70 -13.75 16.69
C GLY A 60 10.05 -13.18 18.06
N PHE A 61 10.55 -11.95 18.15
CA PHE A 61 10.83 -11.29 19.42
C PHE A 61 9.54 -10.96 20.17
N CYS A 62 8.53 -10.42 19.49
CA CYS A 62 7.21 -10.12 20.04
C CYS A 62 6.60 -11.39 20.65
N MET A 63 6.56 -12.47 19.91
CA MET A 63 6.01 -13.76 20.38
C MET A 63 6.77 -14.27 21.61
N ALA A 64 8.10 -14.19 21.62
CA ALA A 64 8.91 -14.65 22.74
C ALA A 64 8.71 -13.82 24.01
N LYS A 65 8.47 -12.50 23.88
CA LYS A 65 8.33 -11.59 25.02
C LYS A 65 6.90 -11.45 25.56
N THR A 66 5.91 -11.54 24.69
CA THR A 66 4.51 -11.27 25.04
C THR A 66 3.59 -12.50 24.96
N GLY A 67 4.02 -13.54 24.26
CA GLY A 67 3.18 -14.70 23.94
C GLY A 67 2.12 -14.41 22.85
N GLY A 68 2.10 -13.19 22.28
CA GLY A 68 1.16 -12.76 21.25
C GLY A 68 1.87 -12.31 19.96
N THR A 69 1.05 -12.01 18.96
CA THR A 69 1.54 -11.47 17.68
C THR A 69 1.78 -9.97 17.74
N ILE A 70 2.49 -9.42 16.75
CA ILE A 70 2.65 -7.96 16.60
C ILE A 70 1.29 -7.25 16.42
N TRP A 71 0.31 -7.93 15.84
CA TRP A 71 -1.05 -7.39 15.66
C TRP A 71 -1.86 -7.35 16.97
N ASP A 72 -1.60 -8.29 17.89
CA ASP A 72 -2.17 -8.24 19.24
C ASP A 72 -1.61 -7.04 20.02
N LEU A 73 -0.32 -6.76 19.82
CA LEU A 73 0.35 -5.61 20.42
C LEU A 73 -0.18 -4.28 19.86
N ASP A 74 -0.37 -4.20 18.55
CA ASP A 74 -0.98 -3.06 17.85
C ASP A 74 -2.44 -2.82 18.34
N TYR A 75 -3.24 -3.90 18.46
CA TYR A 75 -4.58 -3.82 19.02
C TYR A 75 -4.57 -3.31 20.47
N TYR A 76 -3.65 -3.79 21.29
CA TYR A 76 -3.48 -3.37 22.68
C TYR A 76 -3.08 -1.89 22.76
N HIS A 77 -2.16 -1.45 21.90
CA HIS A 77 -1.73 -0.06 21.81
C HIS A 77 -2.90 0.88 21.54
N PHE A 78 -3.72 0.61 20.53
CA PHE A 78 -4.90 1.41 20.21
C PHE A 78 -5.94 1.45 21.33
N LYS A 79 -6.10 0.36 22.07
CA LYS A 79 -7.07 0.26 23.14
C LYS A 79 -6.62 0.97 24.42
N HIS A 80 -5.33 1.00 24.68
CA HIS A 80 -4.77 1.48 25.94
C HIS A 80 -3.84 2.70 25.80
N GLU A 81 -3.63 3.18 24.56
CA GLU A 81 -2.72 4.30 24.20
C GLU A 81 -1.28 4.08 24.71
N THR A 82 -0.88 2.82 24.90
CA THR A 82 0.45 2.44 25.38
C THR A 82 0.99 1.30 24.54
N THR A 83 2.30 1.26 24.40
CA THR A 83 3.01 0.10 23.92
C THR A 83 4.19 -0.18 24.85
N PRO A 84 4.36 -1.43 25.33
CA PRO A 84 5.49 -1.79 26.17
C PRO A 84 6.81 -1.80 25.40
N TYR A 85 6.75 -1.91 24.07
CA TYR A 85 7.89 -1.93 23.17
C TYR A 85 7.60 -1.08 21.93
N ASP A 86 8.59 -0.41 21.37
CA ASP A 86 8.45 0.39 20.15
C ASP A 86 8.44 -0.46 18.85
N LEU A 87 8.20 -1.76 19.01
CA LEU A 87 8.18 -2.74 17.93
C LEU A 87 7.07 -2.49 16.91
N VAL A 88 5.90 -2.01 17.37
CA VAL A 88 4.78 -1.72 16.47
C VAL A 88 5.14 -0.63 15.48
N ASN A 89 5.80 0.44 15.94
CA ASN A 89 6.24 1.51 15.07
C ASN A 89 7.31 1.02 14.10
N HIS A 90 8.34 0.32 14.56
CA HIS A 90 9.36 -0.26 13.70
C HIS A 90 8.77 -1.23 12.65
N TYR A 91 7.77 -2.00 13.03
CA TYR A 91 7.09 -2.90 12.10
C TYR A 91 6.35 -2.15 11.02
N PHE A 92 5.67 -1.04 11.36
CA PHE A 92 5.03 -0.17 10.36
C PHE A 92 6.05 0.61 9.52
N ASP A 93 7.21 1.01 10.07
CA ASP A 93 8.27 1.65 9.30
C ASP A 93 8.80 0.73 8.18
N LEU A 94 8.87 -0.57 8.42
CA LEU A 94 9.20 -1.55 7.37
C LEU A 94 8.14 -1.59 6.27
N PHE A 95 6.85 -1.47 6.60
CA PHE A 95 5.80 -1.35 5.59
C PHE A 95 5.89 -0.03 4.81
N LEU A 96 6.23 1.08 5.47
CA LEU A 96 6.47 2.36 4.79
C LEU A 96 7.61 2.24 3.77
N MET A 97 8.73 1.64 4.15
CA MET A 97 9.87 1.42 3.25
C MET A 97 9.50 0.58 2.02
N GLU A 98 8.58 -0.37 2.18
CA GLU A 98 8.10 -1.24 1.11
C GLU A 98 6.95 -0.65 0.29
N ALA A 99 6.22 0.35 0.79
CA ALA A 99 4.92 0.79 0.26
C ALA A 99 4.94 1.23 -1.21
N HIS A 100 6.08 1.76 -1.70
CA HIS A 100 6.24 2.11 -3.11
C HIS A 100 6.43 0.89 -4.02
N TYR A 101 6.88 -0.24 -3.48
CA TYR A 101 7.30 -1.42 -4.22
C TYR A 101 6.34 -2.60 -4.07
N LYS A 102 5.64 -2.67 -2.93
CA LYS A 102 4.72 -3.76 -2.60
C LYS A 102 3.33 -3.22 -2.30
N PHE A 103 2.36 -3.62 -3.09
CA PHE A 103 0.97 -3.19 -2.94
C PHE A 103 0.38 -3.59 -1.58
N GLU A 104 0.70 -4.79 -1.09
CA GLU A 104 0.26 -5.23 0.23
C GLU A 104 0.78 -4.31 1.34
N SER A 105 2.06 -3.94 1.28
CA SER A 105 2.69 -3.05 2.25
C SER A 105 2.08 -1.64 2.21
N PHE A 106 1.75 -1.15 1.01
CA PHE A 106 0.99 0.09 0.84
C PHE A 106 -0.36 0.02 1.57
N MET A 107 -1.15 -1.04 1.35
CA MET A 107 -2.47 -1.16 1.99
C MET A 107 -2.38 -1.23 3.52
N VAL A 108 -1.42 -1.99 4.04
CA VAL A 108 -1.22 -2.11 5.49
C VAL A 108 -0.81 -0.77 6.09
N TYR A 109 0.16 -0.08 5.49
CA TYR A 109 0.63 1.20 6.00
C TYR A 109 -0.42 2.30 5.87
N MET A 110 -1.17 2.35 4.77
CA MET A 110 -2.26 3.31 4.55
C MET A 110 -3.24 3.38 5.73
N GLU A 111 -3.47 2.28 6.41
CA GLU A 111 -4.43 2.17 7.50
C GLU A 111 -3.77 2.15 8.90
N LYS A 112 -2.47 2.49 9.00
CA LYS A 112 -1.71 2.47 10.26
C LYS A 112 -2.43 3.24 11.37
N ASN A 113 -2.89 4.45 11.09
CA ASN A 113 -3.52 5.33 12.06
C ASN A 113 -5.01 5.01 12.34
N ARG A 114 -5.59 4.04 11.64
CA ARG A 114 -6.96 3.58 11.89
C ARG A 114 -6.96 2.53 12.99
N PRO A 115 -7.98 2.54 13.87
CA PRO A 115 -8.13 1.47 14.84
C PRO A 115 -8.16 0.10 14.15
N PRO A 116 -7.51 -0.95 14.70
CA PRO A 116 -7.43 -2.26 14.05
C PRO A 116 -8.78 -2.85 13.62
N TRP A 117 -9.85 -2.58 14.37
CA TRP A 117 -11.21 -3.04 14.05
C TRP A 117 -11.90 -2.25 12.93
N GLU A 118 -11.37 -1.11 12.53
CA GLU A 118 -11.87 -0.27 11.42
C GLU A 118 -11.04 -0.45 10.15
N ARG A 119 -9.90 -1.14 10.22
CA ARG A 119 -9.05 -1.40 9.05
C ARG A 119 -9.75 -2.32 8.06
N PHE A 120 -9.60 -2.00 6.79
CA PHE A 120 -10.19 -2.77 5.71
C PHE A 120 -9.38 -4.03 5.39
N TYR A 121 -8.06 -3.86 5.12
CA TYR A 121 -7.26 -4.93 4.51
C TYR A 121 -6.88 -6.04 5.49
N LEU A 122 -6.29 -5.71 6.63
CA LEU A 122 -5.77 -6.72 7.56
C LEU A 122 -6.80 -7.76 8.00
N PRO A 123 -8.06 -7.40 8.36
CA PRO A 123 -9.08 -8.38 8.70
C PRO A 123 -9.52 -9.25 7.50
N ARG A 124 -9.27 -8.79 6.28
CA ARG A 124 -9.65 -9.46 5.02
C ARG A 124 -8.46 -9.98 4.22
N ARG A 125 -7.28 -9.98 4.81
CA ARG A 125 -6.03 -10.36 4.15
C ARG A 125 -6.12 -11.72 3.46
N ASN A 126 -6.59 -12.76 4.16
CA ASN A 126 -6.65 -14.10 3.61
C ASN A 126 -7.51 -14.19 2.33
N PRO A 127 -8.77 -13.74 2.30
CA PRO A 127 -9.58 -13.81 1.09
C PRO A 127 -9.13 -12.83 -0.01
N LEU A 128 -8.47 -11.72 0.33
CA LEU A 128 -8.05 -10.71 -0.64
C LEU A 128 -6.59 -10.83 -1.10
N SER A 129 -5.79 -11.72 -0.51
CA SER A 129 -4.36 -11.87 -0.83
C SER A 129 -4.10 -12.18 -2.31
N LYS A 130 -4.95 -13.01 -2.94
CA LYS A 130 -4.83 -13.31 -4.37
C LYS A 130 -5.15 -12.12 -5.25
N VAL A 131 -6.10 -11.27 -4.83
CA VAL A 131 -6.42 -10.03 -5.55
C VAL A 131 -5.28 -9.03 -5.39
N ALA A 132 -4.71 -8.92 -4.18
CA ALA A 132 -3.54 -8.08 -3.95
C ALA A 132 -2.34 -8.53 -4.80
N GLN A 133 -2.09 -9.84 -4.88
CA GLN A 133 -1.03 -10.39 -5.73
C GLN A 133 -1.27 -10.12 -7.23
N LEU A 134 -2.52 -10.26 -7.70
CA LEU A 134 -2.87 -9.93 -9.07
C LEU A 134 -2.58 -8.46 -9.41
N ILE A 135 -2.95 -7.55 -8.51
CA ILE A 135 -2.67 -6.12 -8.68
C ILE A 135 -1.15 -5.85 -8.68
N GLN A 136 -0.39 -6.54 -7.82
CA GLN A 136 1.07 -6.49 -7.83
C GLN A 136 1.65 -6.98 -9.15
N ASP A 137 1.19 -8.13 -9.66
CA ASP A 137 1.72 -8.74 -10.88
C ASP A 137 1.40 -7.89 -12.13
N LEU A 138 0.24 -7.20 -12.16
CA LEU A 138 -0.06 -6.19 -13.17
C LEU A 138 0.88 -4.98 -13.08
N TYR A 139 1.19 -4.52 -11.86
CA TYR A 139 2.11 -3.40 -11.67
C TYR A 139 3.55 -3.75 -12.10
N ASP A 140 3.97 -4.98 -11.83
CA ASP A 140 5.30 -5.50 -12.17
C ASP A 140 5.42 -5.90 -13.64
N ASP A 141 4.40 -5.63 -14.47
CA ASP A 141 4.34 -6.02 -15.89
C ASP A 141 4.54 -7.53 -16.13
N LYS A 142 4.14 -8.38 -15.14
CA LYS A 142 4.12 -9.85 -15.25
C LYS A 142 2.85 -10.36 -15.91
N LEU A 143 1.79 -9.56 -15.87
CA LEU A 143 0.49 -9.83 -16.49
C LEU A 143 0.02 -8.57 -17.20
N ASP A 144 -0.57 -8.75 -18.38
CA ASP A 144 -1.18 -7.66 -19.14
C ASP A 144 -2.61 -7.39 -18.71
N GLU A 145 -3.31 -8.43 -18.25
CA GLU A 145 -4.71 -8.34 -17.81
C GLU A 145 -4.99 -9.34 -16.68
N GLY A 146 -6.06 -9.08 -15.92
CA GLY A 146 -6.52 -9.98 -14.88
C GLY A 146 -8.03 -9.86 -14.66
N MET A 147 -8.65 -10.96 -14.26
CA MET A 147 -10.06 -11.03 -13.99
C MET A 147 -10.33 -11.53 -12.58
N VAL A 148 -11.18 -10.81 -11.84
CA VAL A 148 -11.47 -11.10 -10.43
C VAL A 148 -12.92 -11.47 -10.26
N PHE A 149 -13.17 -12.71 -9.85
CA PHE A 149 -14.45 -13.21 -9.42
C PHE A 149 -14.45 -13.42 -7.92
N CYS A 150 -15.20 -12.62 -7.20
CA CYS A 150 -15.30 -12.69 -5.74
C CYS A 150 -16.77 -12.66 -5.30
N PRO A 151 -17.09 -13.30 -4.17
CA PRO A 151 -18.40 -13.14 -3.55
C PRO A 151 -18.71 -11.66 -3.27
N GLY A 152 -19.98 -11.31 -3.26
CA GLY A 152 -20.42 -9.96 -2.89
C GLY A 152 -19.96 -9.59 -1.47
N ARG A 153 -19.71 -8.31 -1.23
CA ARG A 153 -19.35 -7.71 0.07
C ARG A 153 -18.01 -8.15 0.68
N ILE A 154 -17.14 -8.84 -0.08
CA ILE A 154 -15.78 -9.18 0.37
C ILE A 154 -14.84 -7.96 0.38
N GLY A 155 -15.22 -6.87 -0.32
CA GLY A 155 -14.42 -5.65 -0.43
C GLY A 155 -13.68 -5.50 -1.77
N LYS A 156 -14.15 -6.17 -2.84
CA LYS A 156 -13.56 -6.10 -4.19
C LYS A 156 -13.31 -4.66 -4.63
N THR A 157 -14.33 -3.83 -4.64
CA THR A 157 -14.22 -2.42 -5.08
C THR A 157 -13.23 -1.62 -4.23
N GLN A 158 -13.15 -1.88 -2.91
CA GLN A 158 -12.22 -1.16 -2.04
C GLN A 158 -10.75 -1.52 -2.31
N ILE A 159 -10.43 -2.82 -2.47
CA ILE A 159 -9.04 -3.21 -2.79
C ILE A 159 -8.62 -2.71 -4.18
N VAL A 160 -9.53 -2.73 -5.14
CA VAL A 160 -9.29 -2.19 -6.50
C VAL A 160 -9.08 -0.68 -6.47
N LYS A 161 -9.84 0.05 -5.62
CA LYS A 161 -9.65 1.49 -5.40
C LYS A 161 -8.27 1.79 -4.83
N MET A 162 -7.83 1.04 -3.81
CA MET A 162 -6.48 1.15 -3.27
C MET A 162 -5.41 0.82 -4.32
N GLY A 163 -5.64 -0.20 -5.16
CA GLY A 163 -4.76 -0.56 -6.27
C GLY A 163 -4.65 0.55 -7.32
N ASN A 164 -5.77 1.11 -7.74
CA ASN A 164 -5.80 2.23 -8.68
C ASN A 164 -5.04 3.44 -8.11
N LEU A 165 -5.30 3.79 -6.83
CA LEU A 165 -4.57 4.86 -6.14
C LEU A 165 -3.07 4.59 -6.08
N TRP A 166 -2.66 3.38 -5.76
CA TRP A 166 -1.25 2.97 -5.70
C TRP A 166 -0.54 3.08 -7.05
N PHE A 167 -1.18 2.61 -8.15
CA PHE A 167 -0.67 2.75 -9.50
C PHE A 167 -0.44 4.20 -9.88
N GLY A 168 -1.47 5.05 -9.73
CA GLY A 168 -1.38 6.44 -10.13
C GLY A 168 -0.45 7.26 -9.23
N SER A 169 -0.29 6.89 -7.96
CA SER A 169 0.64 7.57 -7.05
C SER A 169 2.10 7.25 -7.35
N ASN A 170 2.40 6.01 -7.74
CA ASN A 170 3.75 5.59 -8.12
C ASN A 170 4.14 6.03 -9.54
N ARG A 171 3.14 6.18 -10.43
CA ARG A 171 3.33 6.57 -11.84
C ARG A 171 2.39 7.71 -12.20
N PRO A 172 2.54 8.91 -11.56
CA PRO A 172 1.57 10.01 -11.69
C PRO A 172 1.53 10.64 -13.08
N GLU A 173 2.52 10.36 -13.93
CA GLU A 173 2.55 10.73 -15.34
C GLU A 173 1.62 9.88 -16.20
N ARG A 174 1.29 8.67 -15.78
CA ARG A 174 0.38 7.77 -16.50
C ARG A 174 -1.07 8.10 -16.21
N SER A 175 -1.95 7.63 -17.08
CA SER A 175 -3.39 7.83 -17.03
C SER A 175 -4.09 6.52 -16.67
N ASN A 176 -4.90 6.54 -15.62
CA ASN A 176 -5.62 5.37 -15.12
C ASN A 176 -7.12 5.56 -15.32
N LEU A 177 -7.80 4.50 -15.69
CA LEU A 177 -9.25 4.49 -15.90
C LEU A 177 -9.95 3.60 -14.87
N TYR A 178 -11.01 4.11 -14.28
CA TYR A 178 -12.02 3.30 -13.62
C TYR A 178 -13.36 3.44 -14.34
N SER A 179 -13.92 2.32 -14.76
CA SER A 179 -15.24 2.31 -15.42
C SER A 179 -16.18 1.31 -14.76
N ALA A 180 -17.43 1.72 -14.60
CA ALA A 180 -18.48 0.91 -14.02
C ALA A 180 -19.82 1.18 -14.74
N TYR A 181 -20.86 0.39 -14.40
CA TYR A 181 -22.18 0.51 -15.00
C TYR A 181 -22.82 1.90 -14.86
N SER A 182 -22.68 2.57 -13.72
CA SER A 182 -23.40 3.82 -13.46
C SER A 182 -22.55 4.95 -12.94
N ASP A 183 -22.99 6.20 -13.20
CA ASP A 183 -22.34 7.40 -12.68
C ASP A 183 -22.35 7.47 -11.16
N LYS A 184 -23.32 6.85 -10.49
CA LYS A 184 -23.35 6.75 -9.03
C LYS A 184 -22.17 5.91 -8.50
N ILE A 185 -21.84 4.81 -9.17
CA ILE A 185 -20.73 3.92 -8.76
C ILE A 185 -19.41 4.64 -9.02
N THR A 186 -19.24 5.24 -10.19
CA THR A 186 -18.01 5.97 -10.53
C THR A 186 -17.81 7.21 -9.65
N GLY A 187 -18.89 7.94 -9.31
CA GLY A 187 -18.84 9.03 -8.34
C GLY A 187 -18.42 8.57 -6.95
N GLY A 188 -18.98 7.45 -6.47
CA GLY A 188 -18.56 6.87 -5.19
C GLY A 188 -17.11 6.36 -5.18
N PHE A 189 -16.58 5.95 -6.33
CA PHE A 189 -15.17 5.58 -6.46
C PHE A 189 -14.27 6.83 -6.41
N TYR A 190 -14.66 7.91 -7.10
CA TYR A 190 -13.99 9.19 -7.08
C TYR A 190 -13.94 9.79 -5.67
N ASP A 191 -15.08 9.89 -4.99
CA ASP A 191 -15.17 10.44 -3.64
C ASP A 191 -14.31 9.62 -2.65
N GLY A 192 -14.39 8.29 -2.70
CA GLY A 192 -13.59 7.43 -1.85
C GLY A 192 -12.08 7.47 -2.17
N THR A 193 -11.68 7.78 -3.41
CA THR A 193 -10.28 8.02 -3.75
C THR A 193 -9.80 9.33 -3.13
N LEU A 194 -10.59 10.39 -3.19
CA LEU A 194 -10.29 11.67 -2.55
C LEU A 194 -10.27 11.56 -1.02
N GLU A 195 -11.16 10.75 -0.44
CA GLU A 195 -11.15 10.45 0.99
C GLU A 195 -9.81 9.86 1.41
N MET A 196 -9.33 8.80 0.75
CA MET A 196 -8.05 8.17 1.06
C MET A 196 -6.84 9.12 0.95
N VAL A 197 -6.90 10.11 0.05
CA VAL A 197 -5.83 11.12 -0.12
C VAL A 197 -5.89 12.21 0.96
N ASN A 198 -7.08 12.59 1.42
CA ASN A 198 -7.29 13.78 2.25
C ASN A 198 -7.54 13.48 3.72
N ASP A 199 -8.18 12.35 4.04
CA ASP A 199 -8.51 11.97 5.42
C ASP A 199 -7.24 11.65 6.21
N PRO A 200 -6.99 12.32 7.35
CA PRO A 200 -5.79 12.13 8.16
C PRO A 200 -5.71 10.75 8.83
N THR A 201 -6.80 9.97 8.86
CA THR A 201 -6.77 8.58 9.36
C THR A 201 -6.06 7.63 8.40
N TYR A 202 -5.93 8.03 7.11
CA TYR A 202 -5.05 7.37 6.15
C TYR A 202 -3.67 8.03 6.12
N THR A 203 -2.62 7.23 6.06
CA THR A 203 -1.23 7.73 6.04
C THR A 203 -0.73 8.04 4.61
N TYR A 204 -1.62 8.31 3.67
CA TYR A 204 -1.28 8.57 2.27
C TYR A 204 -0.18 9.63 2.11
N LYS A 205 -0.26 10.71 2.89
CA LYS A 205 0.68 11.83 2.83
C LYS A 205 2.08 11.46 3.32
N GLU A 206 2.19 10.48 4.19
CA GLU A 206 3.48 9.95 4.66
C GLU A 206 4.15 9.11 3.57
N ILE A 207 3.36 8.32 2.82
CA ILE A 207 3.87 7.51 1.70
C ILE A 207 4.26 8.39 0.51
N TYR A 208 3.42 9.38 0.18
CA TYR A 208 3.58 10.24 -1.01
C TYR A 208 3.67 11.73 -0.67
N PRO A 209 4.69 12.17 0.10
CA PRO A 209 4.80 13.56 0.55
C PRO A 209 4.86 14.56 -0.62
N LYS A 210 5.55 14.23 -1.70
CA LYS A 210 5.66 15.10 -2.90
C LYS A 210 4.33 15.33 -3.61
N ILE A 211 3.43 14.35 -3.61
CA ILE A 211 2.07 14.48 -4.15
C ILE A 211 1.22 15.31 -3.19
N ALA A 212 1.33 15.03 -1.90
CA ALA A 212 0.58 15.72 -0.86
C ALA A 212 0.89 17.22 -0.78
N GLU A 213 2.16 17.62 -0.98
CA GLU A 213 2.58 19.03 -1.01
C GLU A 213 1.90 19.82 -2.13
N LYS A 214 1.65 19.21 -3.28
CA LYS A 214 1.13 19.89 -4.48
C LYS A 214 -0.39 19.96 -4.56
N LYS A 215 -1.10 19.32 -3.64
CA LYS A 215 -2.57 19.22 -3.63
C LYS A 215 -3.13 18.68 -4.96
N ALA A 216 -3.95 17.64 -4.91
CA ALA A 216 -4.57 17.06 -6.09
C ALA A 216 -5.43 18.11 -6.84
N ILE A 217 -5.33 18.13 -8.17
CA ILE A 217 -6.17 18.94 -9.03
C ILE A 217 -7.38 18.07 -9.40
N THR A 218 -8.56 18.50 -8.99
CA THR A 218 -9.80 17.72 -9.12
C THR A 218 -10.81 18.41 -9.99
N ASP A 219 -11.54 17.63 -10.78
CA ASP A 219 -12.74 18.07 -11.48
C ASP A 219 -13.89 17.11 -11.13
N GLY A 220 -14.80 17.58 -10.29
CA GLY A 220 -15.95 16.78 -9.82
C GLY A 220 -17.04 16.58 -10.89
N LYS A 221 -17.06 17.41 -11.95
CA LYS A 221 -18.01 17.21 -13.06
C LYS A 221 -17.55 16.09 -13.98
N ASP A 222 -16.27 16.08 -14.29
CA ASP A 222 -15.66 15.09 -15.17
C ASP A 222 -15.08 13.89 -14.40
N LEU A 223 -15.19 13.87 -13.06
CA LEU A 223 -14.68 12.84 -12.16
C LEU A 223 -13.21 12.50 -12.44
N THR A 224 -12.37 13.54 -12.49
CA THR A 224 -10.94 13.39 -12.78
C THR A 224 -10.07 13.92 -11.64
N ILE A 225 -8.92 13.28 -11.44
CA ILE A 225 -7.92 13.69 -10.45
C ILE A 225 -6.56 13.71 -11.15
N ASP A 226 -5.85 14.84 -11.05
CA ASP A 226 -4.45 14.94 -11.42
C ASP A 226 -3.56 15.10 -10.20
N PHE A 227 -2.43 14.40 -10.23
CA PHE A 227 -1.35 14.60 -9.31
C PHE A 227 -0.24 15.46 -9.97
N LEU A 228 0.45 16.26 -9.14
CA LEU A 228 1.60 17.09 -9.51
C LEU A 228 1.28 18.24 -10.46
N ARG A 229 0.56 18.04 -11.55
CA ARG A 229 0.16 19.05 -12.53
C ARG A 229 -1.06 18.61 -13.33
N LYS A 230 -1.82 19.56 -13.84
CA LYS A 230 -2.91 19.27 -14.79
C LYS A 230 -2.35 18.71 -16.10
N LYS A 231 -2.97 17.64 -16.62
CA LYS A 231 -2.59 16.96 -17.86
C LYS A 231 -3.78 16.92 -18.83
N THR A 232 -3.48 16.66 -20.11
CA THR A 232 -4.51 16.39 -21.12
C THR A 232 -5.31 15.14 -20.79
N TYR A 233 -4.59 14.08 -20.39
CA TYR A 233 -5.18 12.85 -19.85
C TYR A 233 -4.86 12.78 -18.36
N PRO A 234 -5.86 12.95 -17.49
CA PRO A 234 -5.66 12.99 -16.04
C PRO A 234 -5.04 11.71 -15.48
N THR A 235 -4.41 11.83 -14.32
CA THR A 235 -3.86 10.66 -13.61
C THR A 235 -4.95 9.63 -13.31
N PHE A 236 -6.14 10.10 -12.97
CA PHE A 236 -7.32 9.24 -12.80
C PHE A 236 -8.51 9.83 -13.56
N THR A 237 -9.20 8.98 -14.28
CA THR A 237 -10.49 9.26 -14.93
C THR A 237 -11.49 8.19 -14.49
N MET A 238 -12.63 8.60 -13.93
CA MET A 238 -13.71 7.71 -13.52
C MET A 238 -14.93 8.00 -14.37
N ARG A 239 -15.37 7.01 -15.17
CA ARG A 239 -16.53 7.20 -16.06
C ARG A 239 -17.39 5.93 -16.14
N SER A 240 -18.69 6.13 -16.20
CA SER A 240 -19.60 5.01 -16.50
C SER A 240 -19.44 4.57 -17.96
N ILE A 241 -19.79 3.32 -18.23
CA ILE A 241 -19.75 2.77 -19.60
C ILE A 241 -20.71 3.50 -20.55
N TYR A 242 -21.72 4.19 -20.03
CA TYR A 242 -22.64 5.02 -20.81
C TYR A 242 -22.12 6.45 -21.02
N GLY A 243 -21.04 6.83 -20.34
CA GLY A 243 -20.35 8.09 -20.55
C GLY A 243 -19.49 8.07 -21.82
N THR A 244 -19.05 9.24 -22.27
CA THR A 244 -18.10 9.34 -23.39
C THR A 244 -16.72 8.86 -22.92
N LEU A 245 -16.31 7.67 -23.35
CA LEU A 245 -14.97 7.11 -23.07
C LEU A 245 -13.94 7.53 -24.13
N ASN A 246 -14.39 7.82 -25.36
CA ASN A 246 -13.51 8.22 -26.46
C ASN A 246 -12.77 9.52 -26.13
N GLY A 247 -11.44 9.45 -26.09
CA GLY A 247 -10.59 10.60 -25.79
C GLY A 247 -10.61 11.09 -24.32
N ALA A 248 -11.29 10.36 -23.42
CA ALA A 248 -11.33 10.74 -22.00
C ALA A 248 -10.06 10.35 -21.22
N CYS A 249 -9.37 9.30 -21.67
CA CYS A 249 -8.22 8.72 -21.01
C CYS A 249 -7.32 8.05 -22.06
N ASP A 250 -6.00 8.10 -21.85
CA ASP A 250 -5.03 7.34 -22.65
C ASP A 250 -4.90 5.90 -22.14
N CYS A 251 -5.17 5.70 -20.85
CA CYS A 251 -5.13 4.41 -20.15
C CYS A 251 -3.82 3.62 -20.33
N ASP A 252 -2.70 4.35 -20.26
CA ASP A 252 -1.34 3.78 -20.27
C ASP A 252 -0.88 3.31 -18.87
N GLY A 253 -1.73 3.51 -17.85
CA GLY A 253 -1.62 2.98 -16.51
C GLY A 253 -2.53 1.77 -16.29
N LEU A 254 -3.31 1.79 -15.20
CA LEU A 254 -4.27 0.73 -14.85
C LEU A 254 -5.68 1.04 -15.38
N GLY A 255 -6.22 0.15 -16.22
CA GLY A 255 -7.64 0.14 -16.59
C GLY A 255 -8.43 -0.81 -15.69
N VAL A 256 -9.46 -0.30 -15.03
CA VAL A 256 -10.35 -1.09 -14.18
C VAL A 256 -11.77 -1.04 -14.71
N TYR A 257 -12.36 -2.21 -14.90
CA TYR A 257 -13.75 -2.37 -15.29
C TYR A 257 -14.48 -3.16 -14.20
N ASP A 258 -15.33 -2.48 -13.42
CA ASP A 258 -16.02 -3.04 -12.26
C ASP A 258 -17.54 -3.00 -12.47
N ASP A 259 -18.19 -4.14 -12.24
CA ASP A 259 -19.68 -4.27 -12.33
C ASP A 259 -20.27 -3.56 -13.57
N LEU A 260 -19.81 -3.94 -14.77
CA LEU A 260 -20.20 -3.29 -16.04
C LEU A 260 -21.67 -3.49 -16.42
N PHE A 261 -22.34 -4.46 -15.83
CA PHE A 261 -23.73 -4.78 -16.13
C PHE A 261 -24.56 -4.64 -14.86
N SER A 262 -25.69 -3.90 -14.92
CA SER A 262 -26.75 -4.08 -13.95
C SER A 262 -27.33 -5.47 -14.14
N GLY A 263 -27.64 -6.18 -13.06
CA GLY A 263 -28.11 -7.55 -13.11
C GLY A 263 -29.07 -7.82 -14.27
N ILE A 264 -28.96 -9.02 -14.82
CA ILE A 264 -29.86 -9.47 -15.89
C ILE A 264 -31.23 -9.65 -15.21
N ASP A 265 -32.11 -8.67 -15.40
CA ASP A 265 -33.54 -8.83 -15.17
C ASP A 265 -34.16 -9.59 -16.35
#